data_485eb491db2a0d6a25ba1ab7e8e0a3eb
#
_entry.id   485eb491db2a0d6a25ba1ab7e8e0a3eb
#
_cell.length_a   1.000
_cell.length_b   1.000
_cell.length_c   1.000
_cell.angle_alpha   90.00
_cell.angle_beta   90.00
_cell.angle_gamma   90.00
#
_symmetry.space_group_name_H-M   'P 1'
#
loop_
_entity.id
_entity.type
_entity.pdbx_description
1 polymer ?
#
loop_
_entity_poly.entity_id
_entity_poly.type
_entity_poly.pdbx_seq_one_letter_code
_entity_poly.pdbx_strand_id
1 'polypeptide(L)'
;MNFIALKNLHLQRIWWAVNSTSLLASSQEASYIQTASHSLLLKEILFQQDQKDELVNQHFDSLGPMAMGRYFEQLLFFIIKLDPHYELLAENRQIIEDKITLGELDLILRNAFTGKLEHWEIALKFYLQIENNP
;
A
#
# COMPACT_ATOMS: atom_id res chain seq x y z
N MET A 1 10.72 -5.89 13.47
CA MET A 1 9.88 -6.26 12.31
C MET A 1 9.22 -7.59 12.62
N ASN A 2 7.90 -7.60 12.69
CA ASN A 2 7.16 -8.85 12.91
C ASN A 2 7.13 -9.67 11.61
N PHE A 3 7.94 -10.71 11.56
CA PHE A 3 7.92 -11.65 10.47
C PHE A 3 6.65 -12.50 10.53
N ILE A 4 5.96 -12.63 9.41
CA ILE A 4 4.92 -13.64 9.22
C ILE A 4 5.35 -14.61 8.14
N ALA A 5 5.05 -15.89 8.35
CA ALA A 5 5.45 -16.95 7.41
C ALA A 5 4.48 -17.04 6.24
N LEU A 6 4.67 -16.22 5.23
CA LEU A 6 3.94 -16.25 3.96
C LEU A 6 4.79 -16.95 2.90
N LYS A 7 4.16 -17.74 2.05
CA LYS A 7 4.80 -18.43 0.92
C LYS A 7 4.88 -17.53 -0.32
N ASN A 8 3.79 -16.80 -0.58
CA ASN A 8 3.68 -15.93 -1.75
C ASN A 8 4.54 -14.69 -1.61
N LEU A 9 5.39 -14.45 -2.60
CA LEU A 9 6.33 -13.33 -2.59
C LEU A 9 5.62 -11.96 -2.66
N HIS A 10 4.53 -11.83 -3.40
CA HIS A 10 3.75 -10.59 -3.45
C HIS A 10 3.16 -10.26 -2.08
N LEU A 11 2.64 -11.25 -1.37
CA LEU A 11 2.08 -11.07 -0.04
C LEU A 11 3.15 -10.73 1.01
N GLN A 12 4.35 -11.31 0.90
CA GLN A 12 5.50 -10.92 1.73
C GLN A 12 5.85 -9.45 1.52
N ARG A 13 5.86 -9.00 0.27
CA ARG A 13 6.13 -7.59 -0.08
C ARG A 13 5.03 -6.65 0.39
N ILE A 14 3.77 -7.07 0.34
CA ILE A 14 2.65 -6.31 0.92
C ILE A 14 2.86 -6.14 2.42
N TRP A 15 3.20 -7.21 3.13
CA TRP A 15 3.46 -7.14 4.56
C TRP A 15 4.61 -6.17 4.89
N TRP A 16 5.67 -6.22 4.12
CA TRP A 16 6.76 -5.25 4.24
C TRP A 16 6.28 -3.82 4.00
N ALA A 17 5.50 -3.59 2.94
CA ALA A 17 5.03 -2.26 2.56
C ALA A 17 4.14 -1.63 3.64
N VAL A 18 3.17 -2.37 4.19
CA VAL A 18 2.25 -1.84 5.22
C VAL A 18 2.94 -1.59 6.57
N ASN A 19 4.08 -2.22 6.81
CA ASN A 19 4.92 -1.99 7.99
C ASN A 19 6.04 -0.96 7.75
N SER A 20 6.17 -0.43 6.55
CA SER A 20 7.22 0.53 6.21
C SER A 20 7.01 1.85 6.94
N THR A 21 8.13 2.49 7.27
CA THR A 21 8.12 3.81 7.93
C THR A 21 7.56 4.86 6.97
N SER A 22 6.66 5.70 7.48
CA SER A 22 6.17 6.86 6.74
C SER A 22 7.28 7.85 6.45
N LEU A 23 7.21 8.51 5.28
CA LEU A 23 8.08 9.65 4.95
C LEU A 23 7.82 10.87 5.86
N LEU A 24 6.61 10.94 6.44
CA LEU A 24 6.22 11.97 7.39
C LEU A 24 6.48 11.47 8.82
N ALA A 25 7.73 11.50 9.25
CA ALA A 25 8.21 10.90 10.49
C ALA A 25 7.53 11.40 11.78
N SER A 26 6.77 12.48 11.75
CA SER A 26 6.12 13.11 12.91
C SER A 26 4.63 12.79 13.07
N SER A 27 4.01 12.05 12.14
CA SER A 27 2.57 11.80 12.16
C SER A 27 2.27 10.30 12.22
N GLN A 28 1.64 9.87 13.31
CA GLN A 28 1.07 8.51 13.41
C GLN A 28 -0.04 8.28 12.37
N GLU A 29 -0.69 9.36 11.94
CA GLU A 29 -1.74 9.32 10.93
C GLU A 29 -1.24 8.87 9.56
N ALA A 30 0.07 8.98 9.31
CA ALA A 30 0.70 8.56 8.05
C ALA A 30 1.08 7.07 8.01
N SER A 31 0.84 6.31 9.07
CA SER A 31 1.11 4.87 9.10
C SER A 31 -0.09 4.09 8.59
N TYR A 32 0.16 3.09 7.74
CA TYR A 32 -0.91 2.20 7.27
C TYR A 32 -1.57 1.45 8.43
N ILE A 33 -0.76 0.84 9.28
CA ILE A 33 -1.24 0.11 10.46
C ILE A 33 -1.49 1.10 11.59
N GLN A 34 -2.75 1.22 12.00
CA GLN A 34 -3.19 2.17 13.02
C GLN A 34 -3.17 1.59 14.45
N THR A 35 -3.45 0.30 14.60
CA THR A 35 -3.58 -0.37 15.90
C THR A 35 -3.02 -1.79 15.84
N ALA A 36 -2.78 -2.40 17.00
CA ALA A 36 -2.42 -3.81 17.10
C ALA A 36 -3.51 -4.72 16.52
N SER A 37 -4.78 -4.38 16.72
CA SER A 37 -5.92 -5.13 16.15
C SER A 37 -5.93 -5.05 14.63
N HIS A 38 -5.62 -3.90 14.06
CA HIS A 38 -5.49 -3.72 12.60
C HIS A 38 -4.35 -4.59 12.04
N SER A 39 -3.20 -4.63 12.73
CA SER A 39 -2.08 -5.49 12.36
C SER A 39 -2.47 -6.98 12.35
N LEU A 40 -3.22 -7.45 13.36
CA LEU A 40 -3.70 -8.83 13.41
C LEU A 40 -4.68 -9.15 12.28
N LEU A 41 -5.58 -8.23 11.98
CA LEU A 41 -6.52 -8.37 10.87
C LEU A 41 -5.79 -8.50 9.53
N LEU A 42 -4.79 -7.66 9.28
CA LEU A 42 -3.99 -7.73 8.05
C LEU A 42 -3.23 -9.04 7.92
N LYS A 43 -2.65 -9.54 9.03
CA LYS A 43 -2.01 -10.87 9.05
C LYS A 43 -2.99 -11.95 8.64
N GLU A 44 -4.20 -11.95 9.20
CA GLU A 44 -5.23 -12.93 8.86
C GLU A 44 -5.64 -12.85 7.39
N ILE A 45 -5.87 -11.65 6.87
CA ILE A 45 -6.19 -11.45 5.45
C ILE A 45 -5.06 -12.01 4.57
N LEU A 46 -3.81 -11.70 4.87
CA LEU A 46 -2.67 -12.19 4.10
C LEU A 46 -2.52 -13.70 4.16
N PHE A 47 -2.72 -14.33 5.32
CA PHE A 47 -2.72 -15.78 5.45
C PHE A 47 -3.84 -16.43 4.64
N GLN A 48 -5.03 -15.85 4.62
CA GLN A 48 -6.14 -16.34 3.79
C GLN A 48 -5.81 -16.24 2.30
N GLN A 49 -5.19 -15.13 1.85
CA GLN A 49 -4.76 -14.97 0.47
C GLN A 49 -3.61 -15.93 0.11
N ASP A 50 -2.73 -16.21 1.05
CA ASP A 50 -1.61 -17.14 0.85
C ASP A 50 -2.07 -18.58 0.55
N GLN A 51 -3.27 -18.97 1.02
CA GLN A 51 -3.91 -20.21 0.64
C GLN A 51 -4.39 -20.23 -0.82
N LYS A 52 -4.49 -19.06 -1.44
CA LYS A 52 -4.88 -18.84 -2.83
C LYS A 52 -3.70 -18.37 -3.68
N ASP A 53 -2.53 -18.93 -3.45
CA ASP A 53 -1.25 -18.52 -4.02
C ASP A 53 -1.31 -18.35 -5.55
N GLU A 54 -1.92 -19.30 -6.26
CA GLU A 54 -2.07 -19.25 -7.71
C GLU A 54 -2.92 -18.06 -8.18
N LEU A 55 -4.02 -17.76 -7.48
CA LEU A 55 -4.89 -16.62 -7.81
C LEU A 55 -4.18 -15.29 -7.57
N VAL A 56 -3.40 -15.19 -6.50
CA VAL A 56 -2.58 -14.01 -6.21
C VAL A 56 -1.57 -13.79 -7.33
N ASN A 57 -0.85 -14.83 -7.73
CA ASN A 57 0.12 -14.76 -8.82
C ASN A 57 -0.54 -14.38 -10.14
N GLN A 58 -1.68 -14.95 -10.49
CA GLN A 58 -2.45 -14.61 -11.68
C GLN A 58 -2.86 -13.14 -11.70
N HIS A 59 -3.29 -12.60 -10.55
CA HIS A 59 -3.65 -11.19 -10.43
C HIS A 59 -2.46 -10.29 -10.79
N PHE A 60 -1.29 -10.50 -10.16
CA PHE A 60 -0.12 -9.66 -10.42
C PHE A 60 0.46 -9.87 -11.82
N ASP A 61 0.45 -11.10 -12.34
CA ASP A 61 0.88 -11.39 -13.70
C ASP A 61 -0.02 -10.70 -14.75
N SER A 62 -1.31 -10.58 -14.48
CA SER A 62 -2.27 -9.93 -15.38
C SER A 62 -2.01 -8.43 -15.55
N LEU A 63 -1.32 -7.79 -14.59
CA LEU A 63 -0.98 -6.38 -14.66
C LEU A 63 0.15 -6.07 -15.65
N GLY A 64 0.90 -7.09 -16.07
CA GLY A 64 2.01 -6.97 -17.01
C GLY A 64 3.27 -6.34 -16.41
N PRO A 65 4.31 -6.14 -17.24
CA PRO A 65 5.54 -5.50 -16.81
C PRO A 65 5.31 -4.06 -16.38
N MET A 66 5.96 -3.64 -15.30
CA MET A 66 5.83 -2.29 -14.78
C MET A 66 7.08 -1.85 -14.01
N ALA A 67 7.26 -0.54 -13.88
CA ALA A 67 8.29 0.05 -13.04
C ALA A 67 8.05 -0.29 -11.56
N MET A 68 9.11 -0.26 -10.76
CA MET A 68 9.04 -0.66 -9.34
C MET A 68 8.09 0.22 -8.52
N GLY A 69 8.03 1.52 -8.78
CA GLY A 69 7.09 2.42 -8.11
C GLY A 69 5.63 2.05 -8.39
N ARG A 70 5.32 1.71 -9.63
CA ARG A 70 3.99 1.23 -10.02
C ARG A 70 3.63 -0.09 -9.37
N TYR A 71 4.58 -1.01 -9.30
CA TYR A 71 4.39 -2.29 -8.62
C TYR A 71 4.10 -2.09 -7.13
N PHE A 72 4.82 -1.18 -6.48
CA PHE A 72 4.58 -0.83 -5.07
C PHE A 72 3.16 -0.29 -4.85
N GLU A 73 2.67 0.58 -5.74
CA GLU A 73 1.27 1.05 -5.71
C GLU A 73 0.29 -0.12 -5.82
N GLN A 74 0.54 -1.06 -6.74
CA GLN A 74 -0.33 -2.23 -6.94
C GLN A 74 -0.36 -3.16 -5.73
N LEU A 75 0.73 -3.30 -5.00
CA LEU A 75 0.77 -4.03 -3.74
C LEU A 75 -0.20 -3.41 -2.71
N LEU A 76 -0.15 -2.10 -2.55
CA LEU A 76 -1.03 -1.39 -1.63
C LEU A 76 -2.49 -1.39 -2.10
N PHE A 77 -2.74 -1.24 -3.38
CA PHE A 77 -4.11 -1.33 -3.92
C PHE A 77 -4.72 -2.71 -3.64
N PHE A 78 -3.93 -3.77 -3.78
CA PHE A 78 -4.38 -5.13 -3.50
C PHE A 78 -4.86 -5.28 -2.05
N ILE A 79 -4.06 -4.87 -1.07
CA ILE A 79 -4.43 -5.03 0.33
C ILE A 79 -5.54 -4.07 0.77
N ILE A 80 -5.54 -2.83 0.29
CA ILE A 80 -6.58 -1.85 0.64
C ILE A 80 -7.96 -2.34 0.24
N LYS A 81 -8.10 -2.97 -0.92
CA LYS A 81 -9.37 -3.52 -1.40
C LYS A 81 -9.89 -4.67 -0.53
N LEU A 82 -9.02 -5.35 0.19
CA LEU A 82 -9.36 -6.44 1.11
C LEU A 82 -9.51 -6.00 2.56
N ASP A 83 -8.99 -4.84 2.90
CA ASP A 83 -8.95 -4.31 4.26
C ASP A 83 -10.27 -3.59 4.60
N PRO A 84 -11.09 -4.12 5.53
CA PRO A 84 -12.35 -3.49 5.90
C PRO A 84 -12.17 -2.18 6.67
N HIS A 85 -10.93 -1.83 7.08
CA HIS A 85 -10.62 -0.56 7.72
C HIS A 85 -10.78 0.63 6.78
N TYR A 86 -10.68 0.39 5.48
CA TYR A 86 -10.76 1.43 4.45
C TYR A 86 -11.78 1.07 3.36
N GLU A 87 -12.48 2.09 2.91
CA GLU A 87 -13.30 2.04 1.70
C GLU A 87 -12.58 2.82 0.60
N LEU A 88 -12.22 2.15 -0.48
CA LEU A 88 -11.58 2.79 -1.63
C LEU A 88 -12.64 3.52 -2.45
N LEU A 89 -12.57 4.86 -2.49
CA LEU A 89 -13.50 5.70 -3.23
C LEU A 89 -12.99 6.05 -4.63
N ALA A 90 -11.70 6.28 -4.78
CA ALA A 90 -11.07 6.57 -6.06
C ALA A 90 -9.59 6.19 -6.05
N GLU A 91 -9.09 5.79 -7.21
CA GLU A 91 -7.67 5.52 -7.47
C GLU A 91 -7.23 6.21 -8.75
N ASN A 92 -6.01 6.73 -8.76
CA ASN A 92 -5.38 7.36 -9.94
C ASN A 92 -6.27 8.41 -10.62
N ARG A 93 -6.85 9.32 -9.81
CA ARG A 93 -7.71 10.40 -10.32
C ARG A 93 -6.91 11.60 -10.76
N GLN A 94 -7.02 11.96 -12.03
CA GLN A 94 -6.48 13.21 -12.54
C GLN A 94 -7.38 14.38 -12.15
N ILE A 95 -6.74 15.46 -11.67
CA ILE A 95 -7.41 16.74 -11.39
C ILE A 95 -7.25 17.59 -12.64
N ILE A 96 -8.37 17.86 -13.31
CA ILE A 96 -8.39 18.62 -14.56
C ILE A 96 -9.23 19.89 -14.34
N GLU A 97 -8.65 21.03 -14.65
CA GLU A 97 -9.31 22.33 -14.65
C GLU A 97 -9.00 23.03 -15.97
N ASP A 98 -10.02 23.55 -16.65
CA ASP A 98 -9.90 24.23 -17.95
C ASP A 98 -9.06 23.45 -18.99
N LYS A 99 -9.27 22.13 -19.07
CA LYS A 99 -8.53 21.20 -19.95
C LYS A 99 -7.03 21.06 -19.63
N ILE A 100 -6.60 21.57 -18.47
CA ILE A 100 -5.22 21.45 -17.99
C ILE A 100 -5.22 20.45 -16.83
N THR A 101 -4.33 19.45 -16.89
CA THR A 101 -4.11 18.52 -15.77
C THR A 101 -3.29 19.23 -14.70
N LEU A 102 -3.90 19.50 -13.54
CA LEU A 102 -3.25 20.15 -12.40
C LEU A 102 -2.43 19.16 -11.55
N GLY A 103 -2.81 17.89 -11.56
CA GLY A 103 -2.16 16.84 -10.77
C GLY A 103 -2.94 15.55 -10.81
N GLU A 104 -2.46 14.58 -10.03
CA GLU A 104 -3.09 13.27 -9.87
C GLU A 104 -3.21 12.96 -8.37
N LEU A 105 -4.36 12.40 -7.98
CA LEU A 105 -4.58 11.86 -6.64
C LEU A 105 -4.39 10.35 -6.71
N ASP A 106 -3.45 9.80 -5.95
CA ASP A 106 -3.18 8.36 -5.97
C ASP A 106 -4.36 7.58 -5.39
N LEU A 107 -4.77 7.90 -4.18
CA LEU A 107 -5.89 7.23 -3.52
C LEU A 107 -6.76 8.23 -2.77
N ILE A 108 -8.08 8.02 -2.86
CA ILE A 108 -9.05 8.64 -1.97
C ILE A 108 -9.76 7.52 -1.23
N LEU A 109 -9.67 7.54 0.08
CA LEU A 109 -10.19 6.51 0.97
C LEU A 109 -11.17 7.13 1.97
N ARG A 110 -12.11 6.30 2.43
CA ARG A 110 -12.85 6.60 3.66
C ARG A 110 -12.37 5.65 4.75
N ASN A 111 -11.96 6.20 5.88
CA ASN A 111 -11.68 5.40 7.06
C ASN A 111 -13.02 4.92 7.64
N ALA A 112 -13.23 3.59 7.68
CA ALA A 112 -14.51 3.01 8.10
C ALA A 112 -14.79 3.22 9.59
N PHE A 113 -13.76 3.44 10.42
CA PHE A 113 -13.92 3.65 11.86
C PHE A 113 -14.19 5.11 12.23
N THR A 114 -13.56 6.05 11.54
CA THR A 114 -13.72 7.49 11.81
C THR A 114 -14.73 8.18 10.90
N GLY A 115 -15.08 7.56 9.76
CA GLY A 115 -15.90 8.15 8.71
C GLY A 115 -15.21 9.27 7.92
N LYS A 116 -13.95 9.59 8.22
CA LYS A 116 -13.20 10.65 7.56
C LYS A 116 -12.71 10.24 6.18
N LEU A 117 -12.70 11.21 5.27
CA LEU A 117 -12.03 11.07 3.98
C LEU A 117 -10.53 11.28 4.17
N GLU A 118 -9.75 10.45 3.51
CA GLU A 118 -8.29 10.51 3.50
C GLU A 118 -7.79 10.54 2.07
N HIS A 119 -6.82 11.38 1.80
CA HIS A 119 -6.07 11.40 0.56
C HIS A 119 -4.69 10.80 0.83
N TRP A 120 -4.34 9.75 0.10
CA TRP A 120 -3.05 9.08 0.23
C TRP A 120 -2.22 9.25 -1.02
N GLU A 121 -0.99 9.72 -0.83
CA GLU A 121 0.08 9.69 -1.82
C GLU A 121 1.00 8.52 -1.51
N ILE A 122 1.27 7.71 -2.52
CA ILE A 122 2.11 6.53 -2.39
C ILE A 122 3.45 6.81 -3.08
N ALA A 123 4.54 6.64 -2.35
CA ALA A 123 5.87 6.81 -2.89
C ALA A 123 6.83 5.73 -2.37
N LEU A 124 7.61 5.17 -3.28
CA LEU A 124 8.76 4.33 -2.97
C LEU A 124 10.02 5.15 -3.21
N LYS A 125 10.79 5.38 -2.16
CA LYS A 125 12.03 6.15 -2.21
C LYS A 125 13.23 5.27 -1.86
N PHE A 126 14.27 5.38 -2.66
CA PHE A 126 15.56 4.76 -2.40
C PHE A 126 16.55 5.82 -1.98
N TYR A 127 17.23 5.58 -0.86
CA TYR A 127 18.30 6.44 -0.38
C TYR A 127 19.62 5.70 -0.47
N LEU A 128 20.59 6.28 -1.16
CA LEU A 128 21.94 5.76 -1.21
C LEU A 128 22.76 6.46 -0.12
N GLN A 129 23.18 5.70 0.88
CA GLN A 129 24.14 6.20 1.86
C GLN A 129 25.55 6.09 1.26
N ILE A 130 26.19 7.21 1.07
CA ILE A 130 27.59 7.27 0.67
C ILE A 130 28.41 7.44 1.94
N GLU A 131 29.19 6.43 2.29
CA GLU A 131 30.17 6.59 3.34
C GLU A 131 31.32 7.44 2.81
N ASN A 132 31.48 8.63 3.39
CA ASN A 132 32.70 9.41 3.17
C ASN A 132 33.84 8.71 3.92
N ASN A 133 34.56 7.87 3.22
CA ASN A 133 35.85 7.42 3.72
C ASN A 133 36.85 8.61 3.58
N PRO A 134 37.39 9.11 4.67
CA PRO A 134 38.46 10.14 4.60
C PRO A 134 39.72 9.61 3.95
#